data_603df202e06c4050e2be6bfd0e9e87ad
#
_entry.id   603df202e06c4050e2be6bfd0e9e87ad
#
_cell.length_a   1.000
_cell.length_b   1.000
_cell.length_c   1.000
_cell.angle_alpha   90.00
_cell.angle_beta   90.00
_cell.angle_gamma   90.00
#
_symmetry.space_group_name_H-M   'P 1'
#
loop_
_entity.id
_entity.type
_entity.pdbx_description
1 polymer ?
#
loop_
_entity_poly.entity_id
_entity_poly.type
_entity_poly.pdbx_seq_one_letter_code
_entity_poly.pdbx_strand_id
1 'polypeptide(L)'
;MAYFDNGNQIFKDARKNHYAVGAYNTNNLEWTRAELRAAEETRTPLLIQVSTGAAKYMGGYKFVKDMVADQMDSMNISVPVILNLDHGDFESAKECIALGYSSVMFDGHALPTDENLAKTKEIIKLAHERGISVEAEIGKIGENQGGGELASVEDAKKFVAAGVDKLACGIGNIHGVYPADWKGLNFDRLKEIAEAVPDTPLVLHGGSGIPEDQVKKAIQLGIAKININTEFQLAFQEATRKYIEDKKDLDKKAKGYDPRKLLLPGA
;
A
#
# COMPACT_ATOMS: atom_id res chain seq x y z
N MET A 1 7.17 -23.39 1.42
CA MET A 1 7.08 -22.18 0.57
C MET A 1 5.99 -21.32 1.16
N ALA A 2 6.31 -20.08 1.54
CA ALA A 2 5.32 -19.13 2.03
C ALA A 2 4.28 -18.86 0.94
N TYR A 3 3.01 -19.05 1.28
CA TYR A 3 1.89 -18.77 0.38
C TYR A 3 1.38 -17.37 0.69
N PHE A 4 1.50 -16.46 -0.27
CA PHE A 4 0.85 -15.15 -0.18
C PHE A 4 -0.63 -15.27 -0.47
N ASP A 5 -1.46 -14.62 0.36
CA ASP A 5 -2.89 -14.46 0.13
C ASP A 5 -3.14 -13.36 -0.92
N ASN A 6 -4.18 -13.46 -1.74
CA ASN A 6 -4.52 -12.40 -2.69
C ASN A 6 -5.36 -11.27 -2.07
N GLY A 7 -5.80 -11.44 -0.85
CA GLY A 7 -6.53 -10.45 -0.08
C GLY A 7 -7.99 -10.23 -0.47
N ASN A 8 -8.50 -10.84 -1.54
CA ASN A 8 -9.82 -10.53 -2.06
C ASN A 8 -10.93 -10.72 -1.03
N GLN A 9 -10.91 -11.83 -0.28
CA GLN A 9 -11.91 -12.06 0.76
C GLN A 9 -11.70 -11.10 1.94
N ILE A 10 -10.46 -10.87 2.33
CA ILE A 10 -10.09 -9.98 3.45
C ILE A 10 -10.62 -8.57 3.20
N PHE A 11 -10.41 -8.01 1.99
CA PHE A 11 -10.88 -6.65 1.67
C PHE A 11 -12.39 -6.57 1.49
N LYS A 12 -13.05 -7.62 0.97
CA LYS A 12 -14.52 -7.69 0.93
C LYS A 12 -15.12 -7.70 2.33
N ASP A 13 -14.53 -8.47 3.24
CA ASP A 13 -14.98 -8.51 4.63
C ASP A 13 -14.73 -7.18 5.34
N ALA A 14 -13.58 -6.52 5.07
CA ALA A 14 -13.28 -5.19 5.57
C ALA A 14 -14.34 -4.17 5.09
N ARG A 15 -14.64 -4.16 3.80
CA ARG A 15 -15.68 -3.31 3.21
C ARG A 15 -17.03 -3.52 3.86
N LYS A 16 -17.45 -4.79 3.97
CA LYS A 16 -18.76 -5.17 4.51
C LYS A 16 -18.91 -4.82 5.99
N ASN A 17 -17.85 -4.96 6.77
CA ASN A 17 -17.87 -4.81 8.23
C ASN A 17 -17.32 -3.45 8.71
N HIS A 18 -17.08 -2.52 7.79
CA HIS A 18 -16.62 -1.16 8.09
C HIS A 18 -15.34 -1.12 8.94
N TYR A 19 -14.34 -1.89 8.53
CA TYR A 19 -12.95 -1.74 8.98
C TYR A 19 -12.01 -1.63 7.77
N ALA A 20 -10.77 -1.26 7.99
CA ALA A 20 -9.76 -1.21 6.93
C ALA A 20 -8.53 -2.01 7.32
N VAL A 21 -7.90 -2.62 6.33
CA VAL A 21 -6.60 -3.28 6.46
C VAL A 21 -5.51 -2.31 6.03
N GLY A 22 -4.48 -2.19 6.87
CA GLY A 22 -3.30 -1.38 6.56
C GLY A 22 -2.49 -2.03 5.43
N ALA A 23 -2.07 -1.20 4.48
CA ALA A 23 -1.15 -1.55 3.42
C ALA A 23 0.15 -0.77 3.65
N TYR A 24 1.19 -1.48 4.03
CA TYR A 24 2.42 -0.90 4.52
C TYR A 24 3.53 -1.06 3.49
N ASN A 25 4.19 0.07 3.14
CA ASN A 25 5.30 0.03 2.20
C ASN A 25 6.56 -0.45 2.89
N THR A 26 7.16 -1.51 2.36
CA THR A 26 8.50 -1.93 2.81
C THR A 26 9.58 -1.28 1.96
N ASN A 27 10.66 -0.83 2.62
CA ASN A 27 11.79 -0.17 1.98
C ASN A 27 13.14 -0.85 2.28
N ASN A 28 13.18 -1.76 3.25
CA ASN A 28 14.38 -2.52 3.63
C ASN A 28 14.02 -3.76 4.46
N LEU A 29 15.04 -4.53 4.84
CA LEU A 29 14.89 -5.74 5.66
C LEU A 29 14.31 -5.43 7.05
N GLU A 30 14.74 -4.34 7.67
CA GLU A 30 14.33 -3.96 9.02
C GLU A 30 12.82 -3.70 9.08
N TRP A 31 12.28 -2.97 8.12
CA TRP A 31 10.85 -2.69 7.99
C TRP A 31 10.05 -3.96 7.72
N THR A 32 10.49 -4.77 6.75
CA THR A 32 9.84 -6.05 6.45
C THR A 32 9.68 -6.90 7.71
N ARG A 33 10.72 -6.99 8.54
CA ARG A 33 10.69 -7.77 9.78
C ARG A 33 9.77 -7.16 10.83
N ALA A 34 9.76 -5.84 10.96
CA ALA A 34 8.90 -5.14 11.90
C ALA A 34 7.42 -5.30 11.54
N GLU A 35 7.08 -5.13 10.26
CA GLU A 35 5.72 -5.30 9.74
C GLU A 35 5.21 -6.73 9.94
N LEU A 36 6.01 -7.73 9.59
CA LEU A 36 5.67 -9.14 9.78
C LEU A 36 5.48 -9.49 11.27
N ARG A 37 6.37 -9.00 12.14
CA ARG A 37 6.26 -9.20 13.57
C ARG A 37 5.01 -8.58 14.15
N ALA A 38 4.74 -7.32 13.82
CA ALA A 38 3.56 -6.60 14.27
C ALA A 38 2.26 -7.31 13.84
N ALA A 39 2.20 -7.79 12.60
CA ALA A 39 1.06 -8.55 12.09
C ALA A 39 0.85 -9.86 12.87
N GLU A 40 1.92 -10.62 13.12
CA GLU A 40 1.84 -11.88 13.87
C GLU A 40 1.45 -11.64 15.34
N GLU A 41 2.04 -10.64 16.01
CA GLU A 41 1.72 -10.30 17.40
C GLU A 41 0.28 -9.81 17.58
N THR A 42 -0.23 -9.04 16.63
CA THR A 42 -1.61 -8.51 16.67
C THR A 42 -2.64 -9.47 16.08
N ARG A 43 -2.20 -10.58 15.49
CA ARG A 43 -3.05 -11.57 14.81
C ARG A 43 -3.91 -10.94 13.71
N THR A 44 -3.34 -9.99 12.96
CA THR A 44 -4.02 -9.27 11.88
C THR A 44 -3.45 -9.66 10.51
N PRO A 45 -4.28 -9.72 9.45
CA PRO A 45 -3.77 -9.80 8.09
C PRO A 45 -2.85 -8.64 7.76
N LEU A 46 -1.79 -8.88 6.99
CA LEU A 46 -0.83 -7.89 6.54
C LEU A 46 -0.87 -7.75 5.03
N LEU A 47 -1.03 -6.53 4.52
CA LEU A 47 -0.63 -6.23 3.15
C LEU A 47 0.71 -5.49 3.20
N ILE A 48 1.75 -6.18 2.75
CA ILE A 48 3.09 -5.61 2.56
C ILE A 48 3.24 -5.23 1.09
N GLN A 49 3.66 -4.01 0.82
CA GLN A 49 3.72 -3.51 -0.56
C GLN A 49 5.06 -2.85 -0.87
N VAL A 50 5.40 -2.84 -2.14
CA VAL A 50 6.63 -2.23 -2.63
C VAL A 50 6.35 -1.36 -3.83
N SER A 51 6.82 -0.11 -3.79
CA SER A 51 6.81 0.78 -4.95
C SER A 51 7.94 0.42 -5.92
N THR A 52 7.80 0.84 -7.16
CA THR A 52 8.84 0.68 -8.21
C THR A 52 10.19 1.23 -7.76
N GLY A 53 10.21 2.40 -7.11
CA GLY A 53 11.43 3.01 -6.59
C GLY A 53 12.09 2.19 -5.48
N ALA A 54 11.31 1.72 -4.51
CA ALA A 54 11.80 0.88 -3.42
C ALA A 54 12.29 -0.49 -3.92
N ALA A 55 11.56 -1.11 -4.86
CA ALA A 55 11.99 -2.37 -5.46
C ALA A 55 13.35 -2.22 -6.17
N LYS A 56 13.51 -1.16 -6.96
CA LYS A 56 14.79 -0.85 -7.63
C LYS A 56 15.93 -0.63 -6.63
N TYR A 57 15.66 0.09 -5.53
CA TYR A 57 16.63 0.31 -4.46
C TYR A 57 17.08 -1.00 -3.81
N MET A 58 16.14 -1.90 -3.53
CA MET A 58 16.41 -3.18 -2.87
C MET A 58 17.00 -4.26 -3.79
N GLY A 59 17.00 -4.08 -5.11
CA GLY A 59 17.58 -5.04 -6.06
C GLY A 59 16.58 -5.73 -6.99
N GLY A 60 15.34 -5.26 -7.04
CA GLY A 60 14.30 -5.70 -7.96
C GLY A 60 13.14 -6.45 -7.29
N TYR A 61 12.05 -6.62 -8.03
CA TYR A 61 10.82 -7.25 -7.53
C TYR A 61 11.02 -8.70 -7.06
N LYS A 62 11.85 -9.46 -7.78
CA LYS A 62 12.16 -10.83 -7.37
C LYS A 62 12.83 -10.88 -6.00
N PHE A 63 13.81 -9.99 -5.77
CA PHE A 63 14.51 -9.92 -4.49
C PHE A 63 13.54 -9.59 -3.35
N VAL A 64 12.66 -8.59 -3.55
CA VAL A 64 11.65 -8.22 -2.54
C VAL A 64 10.75 -9.40 -2.20
N LYS A 65 10.22 -10.09 -3.23
CA LYS A 65 9.37 -11.26 -3.02
C LYS A 65 10.08 -12.35 -2.22
N ASP A 66 11.29 -12.71 -2.63
CA ASP A 66 12.06 -13.78 -1.98
C ASP A 66 12.41 -13.37 -0.54
N MET A 67 12.82 -12.12 -0.29
CA MET A 67 13.09 -11.60 1.04
C MET A 67 11.85 -11.68 1.96
N VAL A 68 10.68 -11.25 1.50
CA VAL A 68 9.45 -11.33 2.30
C VAL A 68 9.11 -12.79 2.59
N ALA A 69 9.14 -13.66 1.60
CA ALA A 69 8.87 -15.10 1.75
C ALA A 69 9.81 -15.77 2.76
N ASP A 70 11.12 -15.53 2.63
CA ASP A 70 12.14 -16.10 3.53
C ASP A 70 11.98 -15.57 4.97
N GLN A 71 11.60 -14.30 5.14
CA GLN A 71 11.31 -13.76 6.47
C GLN A 71 10.03 -14.36 7.07
N MET A 72 8.97 -14.54 6.28
CA MET A 72 7.76 -15.24 6.74
C MET A 72 8.09 -16.63 7.27
N ASP A 73 8.87 -17.41 6.51
CA ASP A 73 9.25 -18.75 6.92
C ASP A 73 10.14 -18.73 8.17
N SER A 74 11.17 -17.89 8.22
CA SER A 74 12.13 -17.83 9.33
C SER A 74 11.50 -17.31 10.64
N MET A 75 10.47 -16.48 10.55
CA MET A 75 9.76 -15.91 11.69
C MET A 75 8.50 -16.70 12.07
N ASN A 76 8.19 -17.79 11.34
CA ASN A 76 6.98 -18.60 11.52
C ASN A 76 5.70 -17.77 11.48
N ILE A 77 5.58 -16.87 10.50
CA ILE A 77 4.39 -16.02 10.31
C ILE A 77 3.23 -16.90 9.92
N SER A 78 2.14 -16.83 10.69
CA SER A 78 0.93 -17.64 10.51
C SER A 78 -0.30 -16.86 10.07
N VAL A 79 -0.26 -15.53 10.16
CA VAL A 79 -1.32 -14.67 9.65
C VAL A 79 -1.26 -14.54 8.12
N PRO A 80 -2.40 -14.26 7.45
CA PRO A 80 -2.39 -14.00 6.01
C PRO A 80 -1.50 -12.81 5.65
N VAL A 81 -0.60 -13.00 4.69
CA VAL A 81 0.26 -11.94 4.14
C VAL A 81 -0.02 -11.77 2.66
N ILE A 82 -0.30 -10.55 2.24
CA ILE A 82 -0.52 -10.16 0.86
C ILE A 82 0.72 -9.41 0.39
N LEU A 83 1.35 -9.87 -0.68
CA LEU A 83 2.47 -9.15 -1.31
C LEU A 83 1.96 -8.38 -2.51
N ASN A 84 2.03 -7.04 -2.44
CA ASN A 84 1.45 -6.13 -3.41
C ASN A 84 2.51 -5.27 -4.13
N LEU A 85 2.36 -5.09 -5.44
CA LEU A 85 3.00 -4.01 -6.17
C LEU A 85 2.20 -2.72 -5.96
N ASP A 86 2.85 -1.65 -5.55
CA ASP A 86 2.29 -0.33 -5.31
C ASP A 86 2.72 0.65 -6.42
N HIS A 87 1.76 1.33 -7.06
CA HIS A 87 1.98 2.24 -8.19
C HIS A 87 2.88 1.67 -9.30
N GLY A 88 2.54 0.48 -9.79
CA GLY A 88 3.25 -0.12 -10.91
C GLY A 88 2.79 0.43 -12.27
N ASP A 89 3.76 0.67 -13.17
CA ASP A 89 3.44 0.82 -14.58
C ASP A 89 3.03 -0.52 -15.21
N PHE A 90 2.67 -0.50 -16.48
CA PHE A 90 2.17 -1.67 -17.17
C PHE A 90 3.16 -2.85 -17.20
N GLU A 91 4.44 -2.58 -17.44
CA GLU A 91 5.48 -3.62 -17.50
C GLU A 91 5.84 -4.13 -16.09
N SER A 92 5.90 -3.26 -15.10
CA SER A 92 6.11 -3.64 -13.70
C SER A 92 4.99 -4.54 -13.18
N ALA A 93 3.74 -4.24 -13.52
CA ALA A 93 2.60 -5.07 -13.15
C ALA A 93 2.71 -6.47 -13.77
N LYS A 94 3.05 -6.57 -15.07
CA LYS A 94 3.29 -7.85 -15.74
C LYS A 94 4.44 -8.64 -15.15
N GLU A 95 5.55 -7.96 -14.82
CA GLU A 95 6.70 -8.60 -14.16
C GLU A 95 6.32 -9.17 -12.80
N CYS A 96 5.64 -8.39 -11.95
CA CYS A 96 5.19 -8.85 -10.64
C CYS A 96 4.19 -10.02 -10.73
N ILE A 97 3.27 -10.00 -11.71
CA ILE A 97 2.38 -11.14 -12.00
C ILE A 97 3.20 -12.39 -12.37
N ALA A 98 4.19 -12.23 -13.25
CA ALA A 98 5.04 -13.34 -13.67
C ALA A 98 5.87 -13.91 -12.53
N LEU A 99 6.33 -13.07 -11.60
CA LEU A 99 7.09 -13.45 -10.40
C LEU A 99 6.22 -14.10 -9.31
N GLY A 100 4.89 -13.97 -9.37
CA GLY A 100 3.97 -14.54 -8.39
C GLY A 100 3.75 -13.65 -7.16
N TYR A 101 3.69 -12.34 -7.33
CA TYR A 101 3.05 -11.45 -6.37
C TYR A 101 1.59 -11.87 -6.22
N SER A 102 1.01 -11.67 -5.08
CA SER A 102 -0.41 -12.05 -4.85
C SER A 102 -1.40 -10.93 -5.12
N SER A 103 -0.90 -9.71 -5.27
CA SER A 103 -1.67 -8.51 -5.59
C SER A 103 -0.80 -7.55 -6.40
N VAL A 104 -1.39 -6.86 -7.37
CA VAL A 104 -0.70 -5.81 -8.13
C VAL A 104 -1.61 -4.60 -8.31
N MET A 105 -1.02 -3.41 -8.21
CA MET A 105 -1.67 -2.18 -8.65
C MET A 105 -1.09 -1.75 -9.99
N PHE A 106 -1.96 -1.59 -10.99
CA PHE A 106 -1.62 -0.87 -12.21
C PHE A 106 -2.07 0.57 -12.08
N ASP A 107 -1.11 1.47 -12.13
CA ASP A 107 -1.33 2.91 -12.05
C ASP A 107 -1.28 3.54 -13.44
N GLY A 108 -2.45 3.76 -13.99
CA GLY A 108 -2.64 4.39 -15.30
C GLY A 108 -3.15 5.82 -15.23
N HIS A 109 -3.10 6.50 -14.06
CA HIS A 109 -3.70 7.83 -13.87
C HIS A 109 -3.17 8.90 -14.85
N ALA A 110 -1.95 8.74 -15.36
CA ALA A 110 -1.36 9.66 -16.34
C ALA A 110 -1.84 9.42 -17.79
N LEU A 111 -2.57 8.34 -18.04
CA LEU A 111 -3.11 7.97 -19.36
C LEU A 111 -4.52 8.53 -19.52
N PRO A 112 -4.98 8.76 -20.78
CA PRO A 112 -6.40 8.96 -21.02
C PRO A 112 -7.23 7.80 -20.46
N THR A 113 -8.42 8.07 -19.92
CA THR A 113 -9.25 7.07 -19.21
C THR A 113 -9.49 5.81 -20.03
N ASP A 114 -9.76 5.92 -21.33
CA ASP A 114 -10.01 4.75 -22.19
C ASP A 114 -8.76 3.89 -22.37
N GLU A 115 -7.58 4.50 -22.46
CA GLU A 115 -6.31 3.79 -22.55
C GLU A 115 -5.96 3.12 -21.21
N ASN A 116 -6.15 3.84 -20.10
CA ASN A 116 -5.99 3.28 -18.76
C ASN A 116 -6.91 2.05 -18.60
N LEU A 117 -8.18 2.18 -18.91
CA LEU A 117 -9.15 1.08 -18.83
C LEU A 117 -8.78 -0.12 -19.70
N ALA A 118 -8.30 0.13 -20.91
CA ALA A 118 -7.88 -0.94 -21.81
C ALA A 118 -6.70 -1.73 -21.27
N LYS A 119 -5.66 -1.02 -20.77
CA LYS A 119 -4.49 -1.64 -20.13
C LYS A 119 -4.86 -2.34 -18.82
N THR A 120 -5.74 -1.75 -18.02
CA THR A 120 -6.25 -2.37 -16.79
C THR A 120 -6.92 -3.72 -17.09
N LYS A 121 -7.73 -3.80 -18.13
CA LYS A 121 -8.37 -5.07 -18.56
C LYS A 121 -7.34 -6.14 -18.94
N GLU A 122 -6.26 -5.75 -19.60
CA GLU A 122 -5.18 -6.70 -19.93
C GLU A 122 -4.47 -7.21 -18.66
N ILE A 123 -4.15 -6.32 -17.71
CA ILE A 123 -3.58 -6.70 -16.41
C ILE A 123 -4.53 -7.62 -15.65
N ILE A 124 -5.81 -7.29 -15.57
CA ILE A 124 -6.83 -8.14 -14.92
C ILE A 124 -6.82 -9.55 -15.49
N LYS A 125 -6.84 -9.68 -16.82
CA LYS A 125 -6.81 -10.98 -17.47
C LYS A 125 -5.58 -11.79 -17.05
N LEU A 126 -4.39 -11.21 -17.16
CA LEU A 126 -3.12 -11.87 -16.80
C LEU A 126 -3.05 -12.25 -15.31
N ALA A 127 -3.54 -11.38 -14.44
CA ALA A 127 -3.50 -11.57 -12.99
C ALA A 127 -4.53 -12.63 -12.55
N HIS A 128 -5.77 -12.53 -13.02
CA HIS A 128 -6.84 -13.45 -12.61
C HIS A 128 -6.60 -14.90 -13.08
N GLU A 129 -5.95 -15.11 -14.25
CA GLU A 129 -5.51 -16.44 -14.68
C GLU A 129 -4.55 -17.11 -13.67
N ARG A 130 -3.94 -16.34 -12.77
CA ARG A 130 -3.01 -16.79 -11.74
C ARG A 130 -3.53 -16.61 -10.30
N GLY A 131 -4.78 -16.20 -10.14
CA GLY A 131 -5.39 -15.96 -8.83
C GLY A 131 -4.83 -14.72 -8.10
N ILE A 132 -4.26 -13.77 -8.85
CA ILE A 132 -3.66 -12.52 -8.34
C ILE A 132 -4.71 -11.41 -8.39
N SER A 133 -4.85 -10.64 -7.30
CA SER A 133 -5.78 -9.52 -7.26
C SER A 133 -5.22 -8.27 -7.92
N VAL A 134 -6.13 -7.46 -8.49
CA VAL A 134 -5.77 -6.21 -9.20
C VAL A 134 -6.41 -5.00 -8.54
N GLU A 135 -5.58 -4.00 -8.32
CA GLU A 135 -5.99 -2.65 -7.92
C GLU A 135 -5.76 -1.69 -9.09
N ALA A 136 -6.67 -0.76 -9.30
CA ALA A 136 -6.52 0.34 -10.24
C ALA A 136 -6.79 1.67 -9.55
N GLU A 137 -6.34 2.77 -10.15
CA GLU A 137 -6.56 4.14 -9.68
C GLU A 137 -7.45 4.91 -10.65
N ILE A 138 -8.39 5.67 -10.08
CA ILE A 138 -9.24 6.63 -10.79
C ILE A 138 -9.15 8.02 -10.17
N GLY A 139 -9.30 9.05 -10.99
CA GLY A 139 -8.91 10.39 -10.61
C GLY A 139 -7.39 10.50 -10.52
N LYS A 140 -6.91 11.39 -9.68
CA LYS A 140 -5.48 11.54 -9.41
C LYS A 140 -5.27 11.86 -7.93
N ILE A 141 -4.43 11.09 -7.28
CA ILE A 141 -3.98 11.38 -5.91
C ILE A 141 -2.98 12.53 -5.98
N GLY A 142 -3.11 13.51 -5.07
CA GLY A 142 -2.20 14.66 -5.04
C GLY A 142 -0.79 14.27 -4.61
N GLU A 143 0.17 15.11 -4.97
CA GLU A 143 1.57 14.99 -4.54
C GLU A 143 1.92 16.17 -3.62
N ASN A 144 2.72 15.96 -2.58
CA ASN A 144 3.29 16.88 -1.57
C ASN A 144 2.67 18.30 -1.38
N GLN A 145 2.15 18.93 -2.41
CA GLN A 145 1.59 20.29 -2.38
C GLN A 145 0.21 20.40 -3.06
N GLY A 146 -0.48 19.29 -3.25
CA GLY A 146 -1.78 19.25 -3.89
C GLY A 146 -1.74 18.76 -5.33
N GLY A 147 -2.66 19.21 -6.18
CA GLY A 147 -2.69 18.85 -7.60
C GLY A 147 -3.36 17.52 -7.91
N GLY A 148 -4.11 16.97 -6.95
CA GLY A 148 -4.96 15.81 -7.18
C GLY A 148 -6.22 16.16 -7.98
N GLU A 149 -6.85 15.12 -8.56
CA GLU A 149 -8.11 15.23 -9.30
C GLU A 149 -9.13 14.26 -8.68
N LEU A 150 -10.36 14.78 -8.46
CA LEU A 150 -11.42 13.96 -7.89
C LEU A 150 -11.83 12.85 -8.88
N ALA A 151 -11.88 11.63 -8.37
CA ALA A 151 -12.37 10.48 -9.11
C ALA A 151 -13.82 10.68 -9.55
N SER A 152 -14.17 10.24 -10.78
CA SER A 152 -15.54 10.27 -11.25
C SER A 152 -16.30 8.99 -10.89
N VAL A 153 -17.61 9.12 -10.64
CA VAL A 153 -18.49 7.97 -10.41
C VAL A 153 -18.62 7.11 -11.67
N GLU A 154 -18.56 7.72 -12.85
CA GLU A 154 -18.63 7.00 -14.12
C GLU A 154 -17.41 6.11 -14.31
N ASP A 155 -16.21 6.63 -14.04
CA ASP A 155 -14.98 5.83 -14.12
C ASP A 155 -14.97 4.71 -13.09
N ALA A 156 -15.45 4.96 -11.86
CA ALA A 156 -15.60 3.90 -10.86
C ALA A 156 -16.43 2.73 -11.39
N LYS A 157 -17.59 3.01 -12.01
CA LYS A 157 -18.42 1.98 -12.63
C LYS A 157 -17.72 1.24 -13.77
N LYS A 158 -16.98 1.96 -14.63
CA LYS A 158 -16.25 1.36 -15.76
C LYS A 158 -15.15 0.41 -15.30
N PHE A 159 -14.34 0.83 -14.31
CA PHE A 159 -13.24 0.00 -13.82
C PHE A 159 -13.74 -1.20 -13.02
N VAL A 160 -14.78 -1.05 -12.22
CA VAL A 160 -15.40 -2.17 -11.51
C VAL A 160 -16.07 -3.16 -12.49
N ALA A 161 -16.76 -2.67 -13.52
CA ALA A 161 -17.30 -3.53 -14.58
C ALA A 161 -16.21 -4.25 -15.39
N ALA A 162 -14.99 -3.71 -15.43
CA ALA A 162 -13.83 -4.38 -16.02
C ALA A 162 -13.27 -5.52 -15.15
N GLY A 163 -13.61 -5.55 -13.86
CA GLY A 163 -13.24 -6.63 -12.94
C GLY A 163 -12.10 -6.33 -11.99
N VAL A 164 -11.81 -5.06 -11.68
CA VAL A 164 -10.83 -4.71 -10.64
C VAL A 164 -11.30 -5.26 -9.29
N ASP A 165 -10.37 -5.75 -8.49
CA ASP A 165 -10.66 -6.31 -7.16
C ASP A 165 -10.70 -5.22 -6.08
N LYS A 166 -9.98 -4.13 -6.28
CA LYS A 166 -9.89 -2.96 -5.40
C LYS A 166 -9.77 -1.70 -6.24
N LEU A 167 -10.29 -0.58 -5.76
CA LEU A 167 -10.29 0.67 -6.48
C LEU A 167 -9.77 1.83 -5.63
N ALA A 168 -8.61 2.37 -5.99
CA ALA A 168 -8.06 3.58 -5.42
C ALA A 168 -8.72 4.81 -6.05
N CYS A 169 -9.16 5.74 -5.21
CA CYS A 169 -9.91 6.92 -5.64
C CYS A 169 -9.23 8.21 -5.19
N GLY A 170 -9.00 9.12 -6.12
CA GLY A 170 -8.66 10.50 -5.80
C GLY A 170 -9.87 11.19 -5.15
N ILE A 171 -9.78 11.47 -3.84
CA ILE A 171 -10.82 12.12 -3.04
C ILE A 171 -10.26 13.31 -2.24
N GLY A 172 -9.20 13.93 -2.74
CA GLY A 172 -8.49 15.03 -2.05
C GLY A 172 -7.33 14.54 -1.17
N ASN A 173 -7.04 13.26 -1.18
CA ASN A 173 -5.89 12.66 -0.53
C ASN A 173 -4.59 12.98 -1.28
N ILE A 174 -3.46 12.97 -0.56
CA ILE A 174 -2.15 13.41 -1.04
C ILE A 174 -1.08 12.40 -0.60
N HIS A 175 -0.13 12.11 -1.47
CA HIS A 175 1.10 11.41 -1.09
C HIS A 175 2.08 12.35 -0.38
N GLY A 176 2.76 11.85 0.65
CA GLY A 176 3.75 12.59 1.42
C GLY A 176 3.17 13.31 2.63
N VAL A 177 3.73 14.49 2.94
CA VAL A 177 3.31 15.29 4.11
C VAL A 177 2.19 16.25 3.70
N TYR A 178 1.08 16.19 4.42
CA TYR A 178 -0.06 17.07 4.16
C TYR A 178 0.27 18.53 4.50
N PRO A 179 -0.06 19.49 3.60
CA PRO A 179 0.15 20.90 3.90
C PRO A 179 -0.84 21.39 4.97
N ALA A 180 -0.44 22.42 5.72
CA ALA A 180 -1.24 22.95 6.84
C ALA A 180 -2.63 23.51 6.42
N ASP A 181 -2.77 23.89 5.15
CA ASP A 181 -4.01 24.39 4.57
C ASP A 181 -4.83 23.34 3.82
N TRP A 182 -4.48 22.07 3.95
CA TRP A 182 -5.23 20.96 3.35
C TRP A 182 -6.70 20.97 3.80
N LYS A 183 -7.61 20.79 2.84
CA LYS A 183 -9.06 20.96 3.08
C LYS A 183 -9.75 19.68 3.59
N GLY A 184 -9.02 18.60 3.75
CA GLY A 184 -9.59 17.30 4.13
C GLY A 184 -10.03 16.47 2.94
N LEU A 185 -10.50 15.26 3.25
CA LEU A 185 -11.04 14.34 2.27
C LEU A 185 -12.41 14.79 1.77
N ASN A 186 -12.69 14.61 0.49
CA ASN A 186 -14.01 14.86 -0.11
C ASN A 186 -14.94 13.67 0.16
N PHE A 187 -15.64 13.72 1.29
CA PHE A 187 -16.55 12.65 1.71
C PHE A 187 -17.81 12.53 0.85
N ASP A 188 -18.26 13.61 0.25
CA ASP A 188 -19.42 13.57 -0.64
C ASP A 188 -19.08 12.74 -1.89
N ARG A 189 -17.92 12.99 -2.48
CA ARG A 189 -17.44 12.20 -3.61
C ARG A 189 -17.17 10.74 -3.22
N LEU A 190 -16.56 10.48 -2.07
CA LEU A 190 -16.36 9.11 -1.57
C LEU A 190 -17.70 8.38 -1.42
N LYS A 191 -18.71 9.03 -0.86
CA LYS A 191 -20.05 8.48 -0.71
C LYS A 191 -20.70 8.16 -2.06
N GLU A 192 -20.67 9.09 -3.02
CA GLU A 192 -21.20 8.88 -4.38
C GLU A 192 -20.55 7.65 -5.05
N ILE A 193 -19.23 7.52 -4.95
CA ILE A 193 -18.50 6.35 -5.50
C ILE A 193 -18.89 5.09 -4.75
N ALA A 194 -18.92 5.12 -3.43
CA ALA A 194 -19.24 3.97 -2.59
C ALA A 194 -20.66 3.41 -2.85
N GLU A 195 -21.63 4.31 -3.08
CA GLU A 195 -23.00 3.92 -3.45
C GLU A 195 -23.09 3.36 -4.88
N ALA A 196 -22.26 3.86 -5.77
CA ALA A 196 -22.22 3.39 -7.18
C ALA A 196 -21.56 2.01 -7.36
N VAL A 197 -20.65 1.64 -6.46
CA VAL A 197 -19.90 0.37 -6.47
C VAL A 197 -19.89 -0.28 -5.09
N PRO A 198 -21.05 -0.71 -4.56
CA PRO A 198 -21.24 -1.05 -3.14
C PRO A 198 -20.41 -2.26 -2.70
N ASP A 199 -20.12 -3.19 -3.60
CA ASP A 199 -19.42 -4.45 -3.29
C ASP A 199 -17.90 -4.38 -3.49
N THR A 200 -17.40 -3.27 -4.04
CA THR A 200 -15.97 -3.12 -4.36
C THR A 200 -15.22 -2.49 -3.20
N PRO A 201 -14.17 -3.11 -2.68
CA PRO A 201 -13.29 -2.49 -1.69
C PRO A 201 -12.65 -1.21 -2.23
N LEU A 202 -12.85 -0.08 -1.55
CA LEU A 202 -12.23 1.19 -1.89
C LEU A 202 -10.90 1.36 -1.15
N VAL A 203 -9.94 2.00 -1.80
CA VAL A 203 -8.59 2.19 -1.28
C VAL A 203 -8.30 3.68 -1.06
N LEU A 204 -7.76 3.98 0.11
CA LEU A 204 -7.26 5.30 0.46
C LEU A 204 -5.73 5.30 0.39
N HIS A 205 -5.17 5.94 -0.63
CA HIS A 205 -3.75 6.24 -0.71
C HIS A 205 -3.40 7.48 0.10
N GLY A 206 -2.11 7.63 0.45
CA GLY A 206 -1.65 8.76 1.24
C GLY A 206 -2.27 8.81 2.65
N GLY A 207 -2.45 7.64 3.28
CA GLY A 207 -3.07 7.55 4.60
C GLY A 207 -2.30 8.22 5.73
N SER A 208 -0.96 8.34 5.57
CA SER A 208 -0.08 8.98 6.55
C SER A 208 -0.44 10.44 6.80
N GLY A 209 -0.71 10.81 8.05
CA GLY A 209 -0.98 12.20 8.43
C GLY A 209 -2.43 12.67 8.25
N ILE A 210 -3.33 11.81 7.77
CA ILE A 210 -4.77 12.12 7.76
C ILE A 210 -5.30 12.07 9.21
N PRO A 211 -6.06 13.08 9.68
CA PRO A 211 -6.68 13.04 11.00
C PRO A 211 -7.53 11.79 11.23
N GLU A 212 -7.44 11.22 12.42
CA GLU A 212 -8.09 9.95 12.78
C GLU A 212 -9.60 9.94 12.56
N ASP A 213 -10.26 11.06 12.84
CA ASP A 213 -11.71 11.24 12.61
C ASP A 213 -12.07 11.14 11.12
N GLN A 214 -11.24 11.69 10.24
CA GLN A 214 -11.43 11.60 8.80
C GLN A 214 -11.17 10.16 8.29
N VAL A 215 -10.13 9.49 8.81
CA VAL A 215 -9.87 8.07 8.50
C VAL A 215 -11.06 7.21 8.91
N LYS A 216 -11.56 7.36 10.14
CA LYS A 216 -12.74 6.64 10.63
C LYS A 216 -13.97 6.89 9.75
N LYS A 217 -14.22 8.14 9.37
CA LYS A 217 -15.34 8.49 8.49
C LYS A 217 -15.18 7.87 7.09
N ALA A 218 -13.97 7.87 6.53
CA ALA A 218 -13.69 7.25 5.25
C ALA A 218 -13.95 5.73 5.28
N ILE A 219 -13.55 5.04 6.36
CA ILE A 219 -13.84 3.63 6.59
C ILE A 219 -15.34 3.36 6.64
N GLN A 220 -16.10 4.17 7.36
CA GLN A 220 -17.56 4.04 7.42
C GLN A 220 -18.23 4.23 6.04
N LEU A 221 -17.60 5.00 5.15
CA LEU A 221 -18.04 5.21 3.77
C LEU A 221 -17.48 4.18 2.78
N GLY A 222 -16.67 3.19 3.27
CA GLY A 222 -16.30 2.04 2.47
C GLY A 222 -14.85 1.94 2.06
N ILE A 223 -13.97 2.73 2.62
CA ILE A 223 -12.53 2.46 2.53
C ILE A 223 -12.25 1.16 3.29
N ALA A 224 -11.61 0.22 2.61
CA ALA A 224 -11.26 -1.11 3.13
C ALA A 224 -9.75 -1.37 3.16
N LYS A 225 -8.96 -0.54 2.45
CA LYS A 225 -7.49 -0.57 2.43
C LYS A 225 -6.96 0.84 2.59
N ILE A 226 -5.92 1.01 3.41
CA ILE A 226 -5.26 2.30 3.62
C ILE A 226 -3.76 2.15 3.44
N ASN A 227 -3.17 2.91 2.52
CA ASN A 227 -1.73 2.91 2.27
C ASN A 227 -1.00 3.83 3.24
N ILE A 228 0.03 3.28 3.89
CA ILE A 228 0.88 3.98 4.87
C ILE A 228 2.35 3.77 4.50
N ASN A 229 3.08 4.86 4.29
CA ASN A 229 4.51 4.87 4.00
C ASN A 229 5.23 6.00 4.74
N THR A 230 4.78 7.24 4.56
CA THR A 230 5.47 8.44 5.05
C THR A 230 5.64 8.43 6.57
N GLU A 231 4.65 7.96 7.34
CA GLU A 231 4.78 7.84 8.79
C GLU A 231 5.92 6.90 9.19
N PHE A 232 6.08 5.78 8.49
CA PHE A 232 7.18 4.85 8.75
C PHE A 232 8.54 5.47 8.40
N GLN A 233 8.61 6.21 7.28
CA GLN A 233 9.82 6.93 6.90
C GLN A 233 10.22 7.95 7.98
N LEU A 234 9.27 8.72 8.48
CA LEU A 234 9.51 9.72 9.52
C LEU A 234 9.91 9.07 10.86
N ALA A 235 9.21 8.01 11.29
CA ALA A 235 9.55 7.29 12.52
C ALA A 235 10.94 6.66 12.45
N PHE A 236 11.30 6.04 11.33
CA PHE A 236 12.63 5.47 11.12
C PHE A 236 13.72 6.55 11.14
N GLN A 237 13.48 7.66 10.46
CA GLN A 237 14.39 8.80 10.43
C GLN A 237 14.60 9.39 11.82
N GLU A 238 13.54 9.59 12.59
CA GLU A 238 13.60 10.15 13.95
C GLU A 238 14.40 9.25 14.89
N ALA A 239 14.12 7.96 14.92
CA ALA A 239 14.82 6.99 15.75
C ALA A 239 16.31 6.90 15.39
N THR A 240 16.65 6.92 14.11
CA THR A 240 18.03 6.92 13.63
C THR A 240 18.75 8.21 14.02
N ARG A 241 18.10 9.37 13.87
CA ARG A 241 18.62 10.67 14.30
C ARG A 241 18.89 10.66 15.82
N LYS A 242 17.92 10.22 16.62
CA LYS A 242 18.07 10.15 18.07
C LYS A 242 19.25 9.26 18.49
N TYR A 243 19.46 8.14 17.79
CA TYR A 243 20.60 7.26 18.06
C TYR A 243 21.95 7.98 17.90
N ILE A 244 22.06 8.82 16.85
CA ILE A 244 23.25 9.60 16.55
C ILE A 244 23.40 10.79 17.52
N GLU A 245 22.32 11.52 17.80
CA GLU A 245 22.32 12.65 18.76
C GLU A 245 22.69 12.20 20.18
N ASP A 246 22.24 11.01 20.59
CA ASP A 246 22.62 10.37 21.86
C ASP A 246 24.09 9.87 21.83
N LYS A 247 24.82 10.04 20.74
CA LYS A 247 26.22 9.60 20.54
C LYS A 247 26.42 8.10 20.73
N LYS A 248 25.39 7.30 20.56
CA LYS A 248 25.45 5.84 20.70
C LYS A 248 26.33 5.21 19.64
N ASP A 249 26.38 5.79 18.44
CA ASP A 249 27.27 5.40 17.33
C ASP A 249 28.75 5.52 17.69
N LEU A 250 29.12 6.41 18.62
CA LEU A 250 30.49 6.64 19.08
C LEU A 250 30.92 5.67 20.20
N ASP A 251 30.02 4.92 20.78
CA ASP A 251 30.34 3.93 21.85
C ASP A 251 31.06 2.71 21.24
N LYS A 252 32.39 2.75 21.26
CA LYS A 252 33.23 1.66 20.73
C LYS A 252 33.10 0.36 21.54
N LYS A 253 32.85 0.46 22.86
CA LYS A 253 32.70 -0.73 23.73
C LYS A 253 31.41 -1.47 23.43
N ALA A 254 30.33 -0.75 23.26
CA ALA A 254 29.04 -1.31 22.87
C ALA A 254 28.95 -1.56 21.36
N LYS A 255 30.00 -1.30 20.55
CA LYS A 255 29.96 -1.38 19.09
C LYS A 255 28.80 -0.60 18.49
N GLY A 256 28.60 0.64 18.94
CA GLY A 256 27.50 1.51 18.48
C GLY A 256 27.56 1.86 17.00
N TYR A 257 28.73 1.77 16.39
CA TYR A 257 28.96 1.93 14.96
C TYR A 257 28.43 0.78 14.09
N ASP A 258 27.98 -0.32 14.69
CA ASP A 258 27.41 -1.45 13.96
C ASP A 258 26.07 -1.05 13.30
N PRO A 259 25.93 -1.14 11.96
CA PRO A 259 24.71 -0.75 11.26
C PRO A 259 23.46 -1.45 11.77
N ARG A 260 23.58 -2.68 12.27
CA ARG A 260 22.46 -3.41 12.87
C ARG A 260 21.91 -2.75 14.13
N LYS A 261 22.77 -2.02 14.88
CA LYS A 261 22.38 -1.25 16.07
C LYS A 261 21.87 0.14 15.71
N LEU A 262 22.40 0.73 14.64
CA LEU A 262 21.97 2.03 14.13
C LEU A 262 20.56 1.96 13.52
N LEU A 263 20.27 0.89 12.76
CA LEU A 263 19.01 0.75 12.05
C LEU A 263 17.88 0.13 12.88
N LEU A 264 18.21 -0.75 13.84
CA LEU A 264 17.23 -1.46 14.66
C LEU A 264 16.24 -0.56 15.41
N PRO A 265 16.63 0.60 15.99
CA PRO A 265 15.70 1.47 16.71
C PRO A 265 14.61 2.08 15.86
N GLY A 266 14.80 2.12 14.53
CA GLY A 266 13.82 2.66 13.57
C GLY A 266 12.85 1.63 13.00
N ALA A 267 13.09 0.35 13.31
CA ALA A 267 12.30 -0.76 12.77
C ALA A 267 11.10 -1.15 13.64
#